data_3edf0727ef9d21029248def920620afa
#
_entry.id   3edf0727ef9d21029248def920620afa
#
_cell.length_a   1.000
_cell.length_b   1.000
_cell.length_c   1.000
_cell.angle_alpha   90.00
_cell.angle_beta   90.00
_cell.angle_gamma   90.00
#
_symmetry.space_group_name_H-M   'P 1'
#
loop_
_entity.id
_entity.type
_entity.pdbx_description
1 polymer ?
#
loop_
_entity_poly.entity_id
_entity_poly.type
_entity_poly.pdbx_seq_one_letter_code
_entity_poly.pdbx_strand_id
1 'polypeptide(L)'
;MRNLNLIGILLFINIPIACSQKENYPPITDFDESLYKLEKVTDGIDIPWGLSFTGEDSFLVTDKKGILYHYSNGSKEIVEGVPDIVFTRQGGLLDVATDKDFENNKRVYLTASISDSGTGSNTALYTATFVNNNLNDLKLLYKAGPDTEEHRHFGGSILTTNEHVFFTIGDRGNRDVNPQNVTIDGGKIYRLNLDGSVPDDNPFINVDNSIDAIYSYGHRNPQGIINGFKDNDIWIHEHGPRGGDEINIIKIPNQNEDPLKDRNYGWPKATYGINYSGSEITKNRTLENVIDPFYYWTPSIAPSGMAYLNSDIYPEWKNSILVGSLKFLYLERLEFNDSGVNKREKLFPGIGRVRDVNISPNGYVYINVEAIGIFKVLPK
;
A
#
# COMPACT_ATOMS: atom_id res chain seq x y z
N MET A 1 -15.06 71.15 -43.31
CA MET A 1 -15.27 70.56 -41.99
C MET A 1 -15.62 69.08 -42.24
N ARG A 2 -14.68 68.17 -42.03
CA ARG A 2 -14.85 66.69 -42.22
C ARG A 2 -14.81 66.06 -40.84
N ASN A 3 -15.96 65.49 -40.44
CA ASN A 3 -16.07 64.73 -39.20
C ASN A 3 -15.39 63.35 -39.41
N LEU A 4 -14.36 63.06 -38.60
CA LEU A 4 -13.79 61.71 -38.45
C LEU A 4 -14.57 60.99 -37.33
N ASN A 5 -15.30 59.93 -37.69
CA ASN A 5 -15.86 59.01 -36.73
C ASN A 5 -14.77 57.97 -36.34
N LEU A 6 -14.32 58.00 -35.09
CA LEU A 6 -13.50 56.95 -34.49
C LEU A 6 -14.44 55.79 -34.10
N ILE A 7 -14.31 54.64 -34.76
CA ILE A 7 -14.94 53.37 -34.35
C ILE A 7 -13.95 52.69 -33.37
N GLY A 8 -14.30 52.74 -32.09
CA GLY A 8 -13.58 51.97 -31.07
C GLY A 8 -13.91 50.47 -31.18
N ILE A 9 -12.93 49.65 -31.55
CA ILE A 9 -13.02 48.19 -31.51
C ILE A 9 -12.76 47.76 -30.06
N LEU A 10 -13.82 47.31 -29.35
CA LEU A 10 -13.68 46.63 -28.07
C LEU A 10 -13.24 45.18 -28.35
N LEU A 11 -11.96 44.90 -28.10
CA LEU A 11 -11.47 43.52 -28.03
C LEU A 11 -11.98 42.88 -26.73
N PHE A 12 -12.95 42.00 -26.81
CA PHE A 12 -13.28 41.07 -25.73
C PHE A 12 -12.18 39.99 -25.62
N ILE A 13 -11.28 40.18 -24.67
CA ILE A 13 -10.35 39.11 -24.27
C ILE A 13 -11.16 38.08 -23.48
N ASN A 14 -11.56 36.98 -24.13
CA ASN A 14 -12.05 35.82 -23.43
C ASN A 14 -10.87 35.19 -22.69
N ILE A 15 -10.71 35.51 -21.42
CA ILE A 15 -9.86 34.77 -20.50
C ILE A 15 -10.63 33.47 -20.20
N PRO A 16 -10.15 32.30 -20.58
CA PRO A 16 -10.75 31.08 -20.11
C PRO A 16 -10.58 31.04 -18.59
N ILE A 17 -11.68 31.19 -17.87
CA ILE A 17 -11.74 30.83 -16.46
C ILE A 17 -11.50 29.33 -16.43
N ALA A 18 -10.27 28.94 -16.17
CA ALA A 18 -9.97 27.57 -15.75
C ALA A 18 -10.82 27.34 -14.49
N CYS A 19 -11.94 26.66 -14.64
CA CYS A 19 -12.63 26.05 -13.51
C CYS A 19 -11.63 25.11 -12.86
N SER A 20 -10.94 25.61 -11.81
CA SER A 20 -10.34 24.73 -10.84
C SER A 20 -11.54 23.99 -10.21
N GLN A 21 -11.78 22.75 -10.61
CA GLN A 21 -12.61 21.87 -9.79
C GLN A 21 -11.94 21.89 -8.41
N LYS A 22 -12.52 22.60 -7.47
CA LYS A 22 -12.17 22.48 -6.06
C LYS A 22 -12.40 21.02 -5.72
N GLU A 23 -11.29 20.34 -5.44
CA GLU A 23 -11.32 19.00 -4.88
C GLU A 23 -12.22 19.03 -3.65
N ASN A 24 -13.37 18.35 -3.73
CA ASN A 24 -14.42 18.41 -2.72
C ASN A 24 -14.16 17.36 -1.62
N TYR A 25 -12.87 17.17 -1.23
CA TYR A 25 -12.56 16.33 -0.10
C TYR A 25 -12.75 17.06 1.23
N PRO A 26 -13.27 16.37 2.24
CA PRO A 26 -13.47 16.99 3.55
C PRO A 26 -12.12 17.44 4.12
N PRO A 27 -12.09 18.58 4.83
CA PRO A 27 -10.89 18.99 5.55
C PRO A 27 -10.54 17.94 6.60
N ILE A 28 -9.24 17.73 6.84
CA ILE A 28 -8.81 16.88 7.92
C ILE A 28 -9.01 17.59 9.27
N THR A 29 -9.62 16.91 10.23
CA THR A 29 -9.87 17.41 11.59
C THR A 29 -9.03 16.64 12.60
N ASP A 30 -8.78 17.22 13.75
CA ASP A 30 -8.20 16.51 14.88
C ASP A 30 -9.30 15.70 15.58
N PHE A 31 -8.96 14.52 16.10
CA PHE A 31 -9.91 13.70 16.85
C PHE A 31 -9.94 14.08 18.34
N ASP A 32 -10.97 13.61 19.04
CA ASP A 32 -11.08 13.78 20.48
C ASP A 32 -10.14 12.81 21.22
N GLU A 33 -9.00 13.31 21.67
CA GLU A 33 -7.99 12.52 22.40
C GLU A 33 -8.51 11.99 23.76
N SER A 34 -9.65 12.46 24.26
CA SER A 34 -10.24 11.94 25.50
C SER A 34 -10.76 10.53 25.40
N LEU A 35 -11.07 10.06 24.18
CA LEU A 35 -11.72 8.76 23.92
C LEU A 35 -10.75 7.58 23.99
N TYR A 36 -9.50 7.76 23.52
CA TYR A 36 -8.56 6.67 23.35
C TYR A 36 -7.15 7.07 23.83
N LYS A 37 -6.36 6.08 24.20
CA LYS A 37 -4.96 6.23 24.60
C LYS A 37 -4.09 5.20 23.88
N LEU A 38 -2.79 5.51 23.81
CA LEU A 38 -1.78 4.59 23.31
C LEU A 38 -1.13 3.84 24.49
N GLU A 39 -1.04 2.54 24.37
CA GLU A 39 -0.25 1.69 25.24
C GLU A 39 0.91 1.12 24.43
N LYS A 40 2.15 1.35 24.90
CA LYS A 40 3.34 0.78 24.26
C LYS A 40 3.41 -0.71 24.56
N VAL A 41 3.38 -1.54 23.52
CA VAL A 41 3.45 -3.01 23.62
C VAL A 41 4.90 -3.48 23.64
N THR A 42 5.74 -2.95 22.74
CA THR A 42 7.17 -3.26 22.65
C THR A 42 7.92 -2.15 21.94
N ASP A 43 9.25 -2.13 22.10
CA ASP A 43 10.16 -1.20 21.42
C ASP A 43 11.46 -1.90 20.96
N GLY A 44 12.48 -1.13 20.59
CA GLY A 44 13.77 -1.66 20.14
C GLY A 44 13.71 -2.34 18.78
N ILE A 45 12.79 -1.90 17.91
CA ILE A 45 12.72 -2.25 16.48
C ILE A 45 12.89 -0.94 15.71
N ASP A 46 13.94 -0.86 14.89
CA ASP A 46 14.27 0.41 14.25
C ASP A 46 13.24 0.80 13.18
N ILE A 47 12.92 -0.11 12.29
CA ILE A 47 11.95 0.11 11.21
C ILE A 47 10.97 -1.05 11.18
N PRO A 48 9.96 -1.05 12.08
CA PRO A 48 8.95 -2.10 12.15
C PRO A 48 8.03 -2.02 10.91
N TRP A 49 8.44 -2.70 9.83
CA TRP A 49 7.88 -2.48 8.51
C TRP A 49 6.50 -3.13 8.34
N GLY A 50 6.34 -4.39 8.67
CA GLY A 50 5.08 -5.14 8.61
C GLY A 50 4.84 -5.94 9.89
N LEU A 51 3.57 -6.14 10.25
CA LEU A 51 3.14 -6.92 11.40
C LEU A 51 2.02 -7.87 11.02
N SER A 52 2.07 -9.11 11.50
CA SER A 52 1.00 -10.07 11.34
C SER A 52 0.75 -10.87 12.60
N PHE A 53 -0.52 -11.00 13.00
CA PHE A 53 -0.90 -11.69 14.23
C PHE A 53 -0.76 -13.20 14.10
N THR A 54 -0.18 -13.82 15.13
CA THR A 54 -0.12 -15.29 15.34
C THR A 54 -1.11 -15.77 16.41
N GLY A 55 -1.77 -14.83 17.08
CA GLY A 55 -2.78 -15.01 18.11
C GLY A 55 -3.33 -13.65 18.55
N GLU A 56 -4.20 -13.62 19.55
CA GLU A 56 -4.88 -12.39 20.00
C GLU A 56 -3.92 -11.27 20.42
N ASP A 57 -2.89 -11.61 21.21
CA ASP A 57 -1.86 -10.71 21.70
C ASP A 57 -0.43 -11.18 21.33
N SER A 58 -0.31 -11.96 20.25
CA SER A 58 0.93 -12.50 19.72
C SER A 58 1.06 -12.18 18.24
N PHE A 59 2.25 -11.75 17.79
CA PHE A 59 2.47 -11.34 16.41
C PHE A 59 3.92 -11.51 15.97
N LEU A 60 4.10 -11.65 14.66
CA LEU A 60 5.36 -11.46 13.96
C LEU A 60 5.51 -10.01 13.53
N VAL A 61 6.71 -9.47 13.60
CA VAL A 61 7.02 -8.13 13.09
C VAL A 61 8.40 -8.10 12.46
N THR A 62 8.47 -7.54 11.25
CA THR A 62 9.74 -7.37 10.54
C THR A 62 10.44 -6.09 10.99
N ASP A 63 11.75 -6.15 11.24
CA ASP A 63 12.62 -4.98 11.11
C ASP A 63 13.20 -4.98 9.70
N LYS A 64 13.02 -3.89 8.97
CA LYS A 64 13.52 -3.75 7.60
C LYS A 64 15.01 -4.08 7.45
N LYS A 65 15.79 -4.02 8.53
CA LYS A 65 17.21 -4.38 8.54
C LYS A 65 17.51 -5.88 8.36
N GLY A 66 16.47 -6.72 8.29
CA GLY A 66 16.62 -8.17 8.07
C GLY A 66 16.37 -9.01 9.30
N ILE A 67 15.69 -8.48 10.31
CA ILE A 67 15.34 -9.24 11.51
C ILE A 67 13.83 -9.45 11.52
N LEU A 68 13.40 -10.67 11.79
CA LEU A 68 12.01 -10.98 12.11
C LEU A 68 11.93 -11.22 13.62
N TYR A 69 10.99 -10.57 14.27
CA TYR A 69 10.71 -10.77 15.68
C TYR A 69 9.36 -11.46 15.86
N HIS A 70 9.28 -12.30 16.87
CA HIS A 70 8.03 -12.83 17.41
C HIS A 70 7.78 -12.22 18.79
N TYR A 71 6.67 -11.51 18.94
CA TYR A 71 6.19 -11.03 20.23
C TYR A 71 5.11 -11.97 20.75
N SER A 72 5.29 -12.46 21.97
CA SER A 72 4.34 -13.34 22.66
C SER A 72 4.55 -13.28 24.16
N ASN A 73 3.48 -13.33 24.94
CA ASN A 73 3.53 -13.36 26.41
C ASN A 73 4.33 -12.19 27.03
N GLY A 74 4.27 -11.00 26.44
CA GLY A 74 4.98 -9.80 26.92
C GLY A 74 6.47 -9.76 26.59
N SER A 75 6.97 -10.70 25.77
CA SER A 75 8.38 -10.84 25.39
C SER A 75 8.55 -10.81 23.87
N LYS A 76 9.65 -10.26 23.41
CA LYS A 76 10.04 -10.21 22.00
C LYS A 76 11.29 -11.07 21.79
N GLU A 77 11.21 -12.03 20.88
CA GLU A 77 12.30 -12.96 20.53
C GLU A 77 12.63 -12.87 19.03
N ILE A 78 13.88 -13.14 18.68
CA ILE A 78 14.31 -13.22 17.27
C ILE A 78 13.81 -14.52 16.68
N VAL A 79 13.32 -14.44 15.43
CA VAL A 79 12.96 -15.60 14.63
C VAL A 79 14.11 -15.92 13.69
N GLU A 80 14.57 -17.17 13.73
CA GLU A 80 15.64 -17.67 12.87
C GLU A 80 15.14 -18.14 11.51
N GLY A 81 16.02 -18.26 10.53
CA GLY A 81 15.68 -18.78 9.19
C GLY A 81 15.16 -17.74 8.21
N VAL A 82 15.31 -16.45 8.53
CA VAL A 82 15.00 -15.34 7.61
C VAL A 82 15.93 -15.40 6.38
N PRO A 83 15.43 -15.17 5.15
CA PRO A 83 16.28 -15.20 3.96
C PRO A 83 17.34 -14.10 3.99
N ASP A 84 18.45 -14.31 3.27
CA ASP A 84 19.43 -13.26 3.03
C ASP A 84 18.80 -12.11 2.26
N ILE A 85 18.97 -10.89 2.75
CA ILE A 85 18.36 -9.68 2.19
C ILE A 85 19.40 -8.65 1.74
N VAL A 86 19.01 -7.81 0.80
CA VAL A 86 19.76 -6.60 0.46
C VAL A 86 19.15 -5.40 1.18
N PHE A 87 19.74 -5.02 2.32
CA PHE A 87 19.30 -3.81 3.02
C PHE A 87 19.78 -2.57 2.27
N THR A 88 18.85 -1.73 1.87
CA THR A 88 19.12 -0.48 1.16
C THR A 88 18.09 0.58 1.55
N ARG A 89 18.11 1.77 0.90
CA ARG A 89 17.26 2.93 1.28
C ARG A 89 15.79 2.59 1.55
N GLN A 90 15.10 1.94 0.57
CA GLN A 90 13.70 1.51 0.74
C GLN A 90 13.56 -0.02 0.74
N GLY A 91 14.62 -0.76 0.41
CA GLY A 91 14.63 -2.23 0.42
C GLY A 91 15.14 -2.80 1.75
N GLY A 92 14.86 -4.07 1.99
CA GLY A 92 15.21 -4.82 3.19
C GLY A 92 14.29 -6.00 3.39
N LEU A 93 14.09 -6.46 4.61
CA LEU A 93 12.98 -7.34 4.98
C LEU A 93 11.73 -6.45 5.10
N LEU A 94 10.74 -6.72 4.26
CA LEU A 94 9.58 -5.84 4.11
C LEU A 94 8.40 -6.38 4.93
N ASP A 95 7.41 -6.95 4.31
CA ASP A 95 6.19 -7.38 4.98
C ASP A 95 6.25 -8.83 5.47
N VAL A 96 5.38 -9.15 6.42
CA VAL A 96 5.07 -10.49 6.88
C VAL A 96 3.56 -10.67 6.97
N ALA A 97 3.04 -11.79 6.46
CA ALA A 97 1.63 -12.14 6.58
C ALA A 97 1.47 -13.60 6.99
N THR A 98 0.56 -13.87 7.91
CA THR A 98 0.13 -15.22 8.24
C THR A 98 -0.89 -15.72 7.21
N ASP A 99 -0.89 -17.02 6.94
CA ASP A 99 -1.96 -17.69 6.20
C ASP A 99 -3.31 -17.55 6.94
N LYS A 100 -4.42 -17.56 6.23
CA LYS A 100 -5.74 -17.53 6.86
C LYS A 100 -6.02 -18.72 7.76
N ASP A 101 -5.39 -19.86 7.46
CA ASP A 101 -5.45 -21.10 8.27
C ASP A 101 -4.18 -21.28 9.15
N PHE A 102 -3.54 -20.18 9.53
CA PHE A 102 -2.29 -20.20 10.30
C PHE A 102 -2.37 -21.02 11.59
N GLU A 103 -3.51 -21.03 12.25
CA GLU A 103 -3.70 -21.83 13.47
C GLU A 103 -3.39 -23.31 13.24
N ASN A 104 -3.69 -23.86 12.06
CA ASN A 104 -3.48 -25.25 11.72
C ASN A 104 -2.17 -25.49 10.96
N ASN A 105 -1.87 -24.64 9.95
CA ASN A 105 -0.76 -24.89 9.02
C ASN A 105 0.55 -24.15 9.36
N LYS A 106 0.50 -23.16 10.27
CA LYS A 106 1.64 -22.33 10.69
C LYS A 106 2.37 -21.64 9.53
N ARG A 107 1.73 -21.51 8.38
CA ARG A 107 2.31 -20.90 7.18
C ARG A 107 2.39 -19.41 7.31
N VAL A 108 3.52 -18.86 6.90
CA VAL A 108 3.76 -17.42 6.79
C VAL A 108 4.31 -17.08 5.42
N TYR A 109 4.11 -15.84 5.01
CA TYR A 109 4.68 -15.26 3.81
C TYR A 109 5.53 -14.05 4.19
N LEU A 110 6.63 -13.85 3.48
CA LEU A 110 7.52 -12.70 3.68
C LEU A 110 7.88 -12.10 2.34
N THR A 111 7.97 -10.78 2.29
CA THR A 111 8.59 -10.07 1.18
C THR A 111 9.92 -9.47 1.61
N ALA A 112 10.87 -9.50 0.69
CA ALA A 112 12.20 -8.96 0.93
C ALA A 112 12.82 -8.42 -0.36
N SER A 113 13.76 -7.50 -0.26
CA SER A 113 14.64 -7.17 -1.37
C SER A 113 15.85 -8.10 -1.36
N ILE A 114 16.04 -8.82 -2.45
CA ILE A 114 17.16 -9.77 -2.63
C ILE A 114 17.89 -9.52 -3.95
N SER A 115 19.08 -10.09 -4.09
CA SER A 115 19.90 -10.02 -5.31
C SER A 115 20.26 -11.41 -5.79
N ASP A 116 20.04 -11.68 -7.08
CA ASP A 116 20.53 -12.91 -7.73
C ASP A 116 21.94 -12.72 -8.32
N SER A 117 22.26 -11.48 -8.68
CA SER A 117 23.50 -11.14 -9.37
C SER A 117 24.62 -10.64 -8.45
N GLY A 118 24.30 -10.35 -7.19
CA GLY A 118 25.19 -9.65 -6.25
C GLY A 118 25.29 -8.15 -6.50
N THR A 119 24.65 -7.64 -7.56
CA THR A 119 24.59 -6.20 -7.89
C THR A 119 23.14 -5.79 -8.10
N GLY A 120 22.71 -4.73 -7.40
CA GLY A 120 21.32 -4.33 -7.41
C GLY A 120 20.45 -5.28 -6.59
N SER A 121 19.14 -5.10 -6.65
CA SER A 121 18.16 -5.96 -5.98
C SER A 121 16.76 -5.76 -6.55
N ASN A 122 15.87 -6.70 -6.27
CA ASN A 122 14.45 -6.56 -6.54
C ASN A 122 13.62 -7.28 -5.47
N THR A 123 12.30 -7.08 -5.49
CA THR A 123 11.38 -7.65 -4.51
C THR A 123 11.17 -9.15 -4.77
N ALA A 124 11.18 -9.92 -3.70
CA ALA A 124 10.88 -11.34 -3.71
C ALA A 124 9.79 -11.66 -2.69
N LEU A 125 9.02 -12.72 -2.95
CA LEU A 125 8.03 -13.31 -2.05
C LEU A 125 8.50 -14.72 -1.64
N TYR A 126 8.49 -14.97 -0.34
CA TYR A 126 8.78 -16.26 0.27
C TYR A 126 7.59 -16.82 1.03
N THR A 127 7.57 -18.12 1.24
CA THR A 127 6.72 -18.78 2.23
C THR A 127 7.58 -19.69 3.13
N ALA A 128 7.13 -19.88 4.36
CA ALA A 128 7.77 -20.77 5.32
C ALA A 128 6.74 -21.30 6.34
N THR A 129 7.14 -22.31 7.12
CA THR A 129 6.38 -22.78 8.27
C THR A 129 7.00 -22.21 9.55
N PHE A 130 6.25 -21.41 10.30
CA PHE A 130 6.70 -20.79 11.55
C PHE A 130 6.45 -21.70 12.75
N VAL A 131 7.49 -22.23 13.36
CA VAL A 131 7.41 -23.10 14.55
C VAL A 131 8.58 -22.80 15.49
N ASN A 132 8.31 -22.60 16.78
CA ASN A 132 9.32 -22.40 17.82
C ASN A 132 10.35 -21.32 17.48
N ASN A 133 9.88 -20.16 17.05
CA ASN A 133 10.69 -19.02 16.62
C ASN A 133 11.69 -19.35 15.48
N ASN A 134 11.33 -20.30 14.61
CA ASN A 134 12.07 -20.63 13.40
C ASN A 134 11.16 -20.63 12.18
N LEU A 135 11.70 -20.17 11.05
CA LEU A 135 11.15 -20.35 9.73
C LEU A 135 11.71 -21.63 9.12
N ASN A 136 10.88 -22.68 9.08
CA ASN A 136 11.23 -23.96 8.48
C ASN A 136 10.71 -24.00 7.03
N ASP A 137 11.37 -24.81 6.18
CA ASP A 137 10.96 -25.04 4.79
C ASP A 137 10.81 -23.73 3.99
N LEU A 138 11.71 -22.77 4.24
CA LEU A 138 11.72 -21.48 3.53
C LEU A 138 11.81 -21.73 2.02
N LYS A 139 10.80 -21.26 1.28
CA LYS A 139 10.69 -21.44 -0.18
C LYS A 139 10.48 -20.08 -0.85
N LEU A 140 11.29 -19.78 -1.87
CA LEU A 140 11.07 -18.68 -2.77
C LEU A 140 9.88 -18.99 -3.69
N LEU A 141 8.85 -18.16 -3.67
CA LEU A 141 7.66 -18.29 -4.53
C LEU A 141 7.75 -17.41 -5.77
N TYR A 142 8.30 -16.20 -5.61
CA TYR A 142 8.44 -15.23 -6.68
C TYR A 142 9.67 -14.36 -6.48
N LYS A 143 10.34 -14.02 -7.57
CA LYS A 143 11.41 -13.02 -7.60
C LYS A 143 11.22 -12.13 -8.82
N ALA A 144 11.06 -10.84 -8.59
CA ALA A 144 10.99 -9.87 -9.67
C ALA A 144 12.34 -9.70 -10.36
N GLY A 145 12.32 -9.52 -11.66
CA GLY A 145 13.51 -9.33 -12.47
C GLY A 145 13.39 -8.14 -13.44
N PRO A 146 14.52 -7.65 -13.95
CA PRO A 146 15.88 -7.88 -13.47
C PRO A 146 16.17 -7.17 -12.13
N ASP A 147 17.28 -7.51 -11.47
CA ASP A 147 17.82 -6.72 -10.38
C ASP A 147 18.19 -5.32 -10.87
N THR A 148 17.92 -4.32 -10.03
CA THR A 148 18.21 -2.92 -10.34
C THR A 148 19.00 -2.25 -9.21
N GLU A 149 19.88 -1.32 -9.55
CA GLU A 149 20.58 -0.48 -8.56
C GLU A 149 19.72 0.64 -8.00
N GLU A 150 18.46 0.73 -8.45
CA GLU A 150 17.48 1.67 -7.89
C GLU A 150 17.05 1.23 -6.49
N HIS A 151 17.28 2.09 -5.51
CA HIS A 151 17.07 1.83 -4.10
C HIS A 151 15.68 2.28 -3.59
N ARG A 152 14.69 2.37 -4.48
CA ARG A 152 13.34 2.87 -4.18
C ARG A 152 12.24 2.03 -4.82
N HIS A 153 11.03 2.24 -4.32
CA HIS A 153 9.77 1.68 -4.83
C HIS A 153 9.80 0.15 -4.93
N PHE A 154 10.09 -0.51 -3.82
CA PHE A 154 10.06 -1.97 -3.74
C PHE A 154 8.63 -2.51 -3.62
N GLY A 155 7.63 -1.70 -3.21
CA GLY A 155 6.34 -2.20 -2.79
C GLY A 155 6.49 -3.08 -1.55
N GLY A 156 6.08 -4.33 -1.64
CA GLY A 156 6.37 -5.38 -0.67
C GLY A 156 5.21 -5.75 0.24
N SER A 157 4.05 -5.09 0.17
CA SER A 157 2.91 -5.45 0.99
C SER A 157 2.28 -6.76 0.54
N ILE A 158 1.76 -7.55 1.51
CA ILE A 158 1.19 -8.88 1.30
C ILE A 158 -0.26 -8.91 1.79
N LEU A 159 -1.12 -9.56 1.02
CA LEU A 159 -2.46 -9.94 1.44
C LEU A 159 -2.69 -11.43 1.20
N THR A 160 -3.03 -12.17 2.24
CA THR A 160 -3.45 -13.56 2.15
C THR A 160 -4.98 -13.67 2.13
N THR A 161 -5.50 -14.53 1.26
CA THR A 161 -6.89 -14.96 1.24
C THR A 161 -6.97 -16.46 1.51
N ASN A 162 -8.15 -17.06 1.47
CA ASN A 162 -8.27 -18.52 1.64
C ASN A 162 -7.63 -19.32 0.50
N GLU A 163 -7.46 -18.73 -0.67
CA GLU A 163 -7.00 -19.44 -1.89
C GLU A 163 -5.72 -18.85 -2.47
N HIS A 164 -5.47 -17.56 -2.23
CA HIS A 164 -4.41 -16.82 -2.93
C HIS A 164 -3.56 -15.98 -1.98
N VAL A 165 -2.35 -15.67 -2.43
CA VAL A 165 -1.51 -14.61 -1.90
C VAL A 165 -1.36 -13.51 -2.95
N PHE A 166 -1.69 -12.26 -2.56
CA PHE A 166 -1.42 -11.06 -3.34
C PHE A 166 -0.23 -10.34 -2.75
N PHE A 167 0.59 -9.76 -3.61
CA PHE A 167 1.72 -8.95 -3.18
C PHE A 167 2.02 -7.83 -4.16
N THR A 168 2.73 -6.81 -3.69
CA THR A 168 2.95 -5.59 -4.44
C THR A 168 4.41 -5.41 -4.81
N ILE A 169 4.68 -4.90 -6.02
CA ILE A 169 6.02 -4.47 -6.44
C ILE A 169 5.90 -3.07 -7.04
N GLY A 170 6.66 -2.11 -6.52
CA GLY A 170 6.68 -0.76 -7.05
C GLY A 170 7.43 -0.65 -8.40
N ASP A 171 7.35 0.52 -9.04
CA ASP A 171 7.90 0.78 -10.39
C ASP A 171 9.44 0.75 -10.46
N ARG A 172 10.11 0.51 -9.34
CA ARG A 172 11.58 0.46 -9.22
C ARG A 172 12.26 1.72 -9.76
N GLY A 173 11.57 2.88 -9.70
CA GLY A 173 12.07 4.16 -10.19
C GLY A 173 12.10 4.33 -11.72
N ASN A 174 11.75 3.30 -12.48
CA ASN A 174 11.69 3.33 -13.95
C ASN A 174 10.24 3.56 -14.41
N ARG A 175 9.67 4.70 -14.01
CA ARG A 175 8.26 5.03 -14.18
C ARG A 175 7.77 5.03 -15.63
N ASP A 176 8.66 5.40 -16.58
CA ASP A 176 8.25 5.59 -17.95
C ASP A 176 8.18 4.26 -18.74
N VAL A 177 8.68 3.18 -18.13
CA VAL A 177 8.71 1.84 -18.73
C VAL A 177 7.94 0.83 -17.91
N ASN A 178 8.34 0.59 -16.65
CA ASN A 178 7.86 -0.56 -15.88
C ASN A 178 6.34 -0.59 -15.65
N PRO A 179 5.68 0.48 -15.15
CA PRO A 179 4.27 0.38 -14.73
C PRO A 179 3.32 -0.01 -15.85
N GLN A 180 3.56 0.47 -17.06
CA GLN A 180 2.68 0.28 -18.21
C GLN A 180 3.07 -0.89 -19.13
N ASN A 181 4.16 -1.60 -18.81
CA ASN A 181 4.63 -2.73 -19.60
C ASN A 181 4.41 -4.05 -18.84
N VAL A 182 3.46 -4.86 -19.29
CA VAL A 182 3.10 -6.14 -18.65
C VAL A 182 4.10 -7.29 -18.95
N THR A 183 5.11 -7.04 -19.80
CA THR A 183 6.17 -8.04 -20.09
C THR A 183 7.34 -8.00 -19.14
N ILE A 184 7.37 -7.04 -18.22
CA ILE A 184 8.44 -6.85 -17.22
C ILE A 184 7.84 -6.56 -15.85
N ASP A 185 8.63 -6.82 -14.81
CA ASP A 185 8.23 -6.55 -13.43
C ASP A 185 8.23 -5.05 -13.08
N GLY A 186 7.54 -4.74 -12.00
CA GLY A 186 7.51 -3.42 -11.36
C GLY A 186 6.30 -2.55 -11.72
N GLY A 187 5.76 -1.89 -10.69
CA GLY A 187 4.53 -1.10 -10.79
C GLY A 187 3.27 -1.95 -10.95
N LYS A 188 3.17 -3.05 -10.18
CA LYS A 188 2.12 -4.06 -10.33
C LYS A 188 1.70 -4.67 -9.01
N ILE A 189 0.50 -5.22 -9.01
CA ILE A 189 -0.01 -6.16 -8.03
C ILE A 189 0.04 -7.55 -8.67
N TYR A 190 0.48 -8.54 -7.90
CA TYR A 190 0.61 -9.92 -8.32
C TYR A 190 -0.32 -10.82 -7.53
N ARG A 191 -0.79 -11.90 -8.14
CA ARG A 191 -1.58 -12.95 -7.49
C ARG A 191 -0.99 -14.32 -7.78
N LEU A 192 -0.79 -15.11 -6.72
CA LEU A 192 -0.38 -16.51 -6.80
C LEU A 192 -1.33 -17.36 -5.95
N ASN A 193 -1.41 -18.65 -6.25
CA ASN A 193 -1.93 -19.64 -5.32
C ASN A 193 -1.03 -19.72 -4.07
N LEU A 194 -1.55 -20.26 -2.98
CA LEU A 194 -0.82 -20.35 -1.70
C LEU A 194 0.48 -21.17 -1.77
N ASP A 195 0.65 -22.02 -2.78
CA ASP A 195 1.86 -22.81 -3.04
C ASP A 195 2.89 -22.13 -3.95
N GLY A 196 2.52 -20.96 -4.52
CA GLY A 196 3.33 -20.15 -5.43
C GLY A 196 3.08 -20.42 -6.91
N SER A 197 2.20 -21.33 -7.28
CA SER A 197 1.78 -21.49 -8.67
C SER A 197 0.91 -20.31 -9.12
N VAL A 198 0.84 -20.06 -10.43
CA VAL A 198 -0.02 -19.02 -10.99
C VAL A 198 -1.43 -19.56 -11.15
N PRO A 199 -2.47 -18.86 -10.68
CA PRO A 199 -3.87 -19.26 -10.90
C PRO A 199 -4.25 -19.25 -12.38
N ASP A 200 -5.00 -20.27 -12.81
CA ASP A 200 -5.45 -20.43 -14.21
C ASP A 200 -6.39 -19.30 -14.68
N ASP A 201 -6.98 -18.57 -13.75
CA ASP A 201 -7.88 -17.44 -14.00
C ASP A 201 -7.21 -16.07 -13.82
N ASN A 202 -5.87 -16.02 -13.75
CA ASN A 202 -5.16 -14.74 -13.72
C ASN A 202 -5.40 -13.94 -15.00
N PRO A 203 -5.54 -12.60 -14.90
CA PRO A 203 -5.93 -11.77 -16.04
C PRO A 203 -5.01 -11.87 -17.25
N PHE A 204 -3.71 -12.12 -17.03
CA PHE A 204 -2.69 -12.06 -18.09
C PHE A 204 -2.20 -13.43 -18.56
N ILE A 205 -2.75 -14.55 -18.07
CA ILE A 205 -2.24 -15.90 -18.36
C ILE A 205 -2.30 -16.28 -19.85
N ASN A 206 -3.19 -15.66 -20.63
CA ASN A 206 -3.32 -15.91 -22.07
C ASN A 206 -2.90 -14.70 -22.92
N VAL A 207 -2.12 -13.78 -22.36
CA VAL A 207 -1.61 -12.60 -23.06
C VAL A 207 -0.16 -12.84 -23.47
N ASP A 208 0.12 -12.80 -24.76
CA ASP A 208 1.44 -13.09 -25.31
C ASP A 208 2.54 -12.24 -24.66
N ASN A 209 3.59 -12.91 -24.20
CA ASN A 209 4.78 -12.33 -23.56
C ASN A 209 4.51 -11.57 -22.26
N SER A 210 3.31 -11.58 -21.70
CA SER A 210 3.04 -11.00 -20.38
C SER A 210 3.58 -11.87 -19.25
N ILE A 211 3.71 -11.28 -18.06
CA ILE A 211 3.97 -12.02 -16.84
C ILE A 211 2.65 -12.53 -16.30
N ASP A 212 2.44 -13.85 -16.30
CA ASP A 212 1.21 -14.51 -15.92
C ASP A 212 0.74 -14.19 -14.49
N ALA A 213 1.68 -13.92 -13.59
CA ALA A 213 1.39 -13.60 -12.18
C ALA A 213 0.78 -12.21 -11.98
N ILE A 214 0.80 -11.33 -12.97
CA ILE A 214 0.24 -9.97 -12.86
C ILE A 214 -1.26 -10.03 -12.65
N TYR A 215 -1.75 -9.26 -11.68
CA TYR A 215 -3.17 -9.08 -11.42
C TYR A 215 -3.68 -7.68 -11.81
N SER A 216 -2.89 -6.64 -11.56
CA SER A 216 -3.12 -5.27 -12.05
C SER A 216 -1.78 -4.55 -12.29
N TYR A 217 -1.82 -3.47 -13.07
CA TYR A 217 -0.63 -2.72 -13.49
C TYR A 217 -0.89 -1.22 -13.52
N GLY A 218 0.15 -0.44 -13.80
CA GLY A 218 0.05 1.02 -13.81
C GLY A 218 0.10 1.62 -12.40
N HIS A 219 0.82 0.96 -11.48
CA HIS A 219 1.06 1.41 -10.11
C HIS A 219 2.44 2.06 -9.96
N ARG A 220 2.57 2.97 -8.98
CA ARG A 220 3.87 3.58 -8.66
C ARG A 220 4.61 2.85 -7.56
N ASN A 221 4.08 2.85 -6.35
CA ASN A 221 4.70 2.21 -5.19
C ASN A 221 3.63 1.85 -4.13
N PRO A 222 2.89 0.77 -4.36
CA PRO A 222 1.88 0.31 -3.40
C PRO A 222 2.54 -0.19 -2.11
N GLN A 223 2.09 0.32 -0.96
CA GLN A 223 2.64 0.02 0.37
C GLN A 223 1.57 -0.36 1.40
N GLY A 224 0.37 -0.65 0.97
CA GLY A 224 -0.69 -1.22 1.76
C GLY A 224 -1.67 -1.95 0.86
N ILE A 225 -2.10 -3.12 1.30
CA ILE A 225 -3.07 -3.96 0.60
C ILE A 225 -3.95 -4.67 1.63
N ILE A 226 -5.26 -4.58 1.49
CA ILE A 226 -6.23 -5.21 2.38
C ILE A 226 -7.39 -5.82 1.60
N ASN A 227 -8.08 -6.78 2.21
CA ASN A 227 -9.39 -7.17 1.72
C ASN A 227 -10.34 -5.97 1.79
N GLY A 228 -11.11 -5.78 0.75
CA GLY A 228 -12.19 -4.80 0.75
C GLY A 228 -13.29 -5.17 1.75
N PHE A 229 -14.14 -4.21 2.02
CA PHE A 229 -15.33 -4.38 2.86
C PHE A 229 -16.58 -4.77 2.06
N LYS A 230 -16.51 -4.73 0.73
CA LYS A 230 -17.46 -5.40 -0.17
C LYS A 230 -16.83 -6.69 -0.66
N ASP A 231 -17.65 -7.70 -0.82
CA ASP A 231 -17.21 -8.98 -1.40
C ASP A 231 -16.53 -8.72 -2.75
N ASN A 232 -15.41 -9.38 -2.96
CA ASN A 232 -14.60 -9.31 -4.18
C ASN A 232 -13.89 -7.98 -4.48
N ASP A 233 -13.60 -7.15 -3.47
CA ASP A 233 -12.73 -5.98 -3.65
C ASP A 233 -11.41 -6.17 -2.88
N ILE A 234 -10.31 -5.71 -3.49
CA ILE A 234 -9.01 -5.53 -2.83
C ILE A 234 -8.73 -4.03 -2.81
N TRP A 235 -8.37 -3.51 -1.67
CA TRP A 235 -8.02 -2.12 -1.51
C TRP A 235 -6.52 -1.97 -1.33
N ILE A 236 -5.93 -1.05 -2.07
CA ILE A 236 -4.52 -0.70 -1.95
C ILE A 236 -4.38 0.80 -1.72
N HIS A 237 -3.29 1.20 -1.08
CA HIS A 237 -2.80 2.55 -1.21
C HIS A 237 -1.40 2.56 -1.79
N GLU A 238 -1.08 3.66 -2.47
CA GLU A 238 0.23 3.84 -3.07
C GLU A 238 0.75 5.27 -2.98
N HIS A 239 2.08 5.38 -2.98
CA HIS A 239 2.75 6.68 -2.97
C HIS A 239 2.70 7.35 -4.33
N GLY A 240 2.18 8.57 -4.39
CA GLY A 240 2.47 9.52 -5.44
C GLY A 240 3.87 10.14 -5.30
N PRO A 241 4.27 11.04 -6.21
CA PRO A 241 5.53 11.79 -6.06
C PRO A 241 5.34 13.01 -5.13
N ARG A 242 4.99 14.16 -5.66
CA ARG A 242 4.65 15.35 -4.88
C ARG A 242 3.16 15.58 -4.96
N GLY A 243 2.38 15.07 -4.00
CA GLY A 243 0.94 14.86 -4.09
C GLY A 243 0.59 13.63 -4.91
N GLY A 244 -0.70 13.29 -4.99
CA GLY A 244 -1.19 12.13 -5.74
C GLY A 244 -0.82 10.78 -5.13
N ASP A 245 -0.69 10.69 -3.81
CA ASP A 245 -0.83 9.40 -3.13
C ASP A 245 -2.29 8.96 -3.31
N GLU A 246 -2.55 7.67 -3.46
CA GLU A 246 -3.87 7.18 -3.88
C GLU A 246 -4.35 6.02 -3.02
N ILE A 247 -5.67 5.89 -2.88
CA ILE A 247 -6.35 4.64 -2.56
C ILE A 247 -7.02 4.15 -3.83
N ASN A 248 -6.71 2.92 -4.22
CA ASN A 248 -7.26 2.26 -5.38
C ASN A 248 -8.06 1.01 -4.97
N ILE A 249 -9.17 0.75 -5.67
CA ILE A 249 -10.01 -0.44 -5.49
C ILE A 249 -9.80 -1.35 -6.69
N ILE A 250 -9.27 -2.55 -6.42
CA ILE A 250 -9.06 -3.58 -7.42
C ILE A 250 -10.21 -4.57 -7.31
N LYS A 251 -11.05 -4.62 -8.32
CA LYS A 251 -12.17 -5.57 -8.38
C LYS A 251 -11.69 -6.95 -8.79
N ILE A 252 -12.19 -7.97 -8.11
CA ILE A 252 -12.08 -9.35 -8.55
C ILE A 252 -13.21 -9.59 -9.57
N PRO A 253 -12.91 -9.89 -10.84
CA PRO A 253 -13.95 -10.04 -11.88
C PRO A 253 -14.85 -11.23 -11.59
N ASN A 254 -16.10 -11.11 -11.99
CA ASN A 254 -17.02 -12.24 -12.05
C ASN A 254 -16.63 -13.18 -13.20
N GLN A 255 -17.02 -14.44 -13.13
CA GLN A 255 -16.64 -15.50 -14.10
C GLN A 255 -16.95 -15.19 -15.57
N ASN A 256 -17.86 -14.26 -15.88
CA ASN A 256 -18.27 -13.89 -17.23
C ASN A 256 -17.75 -12.52 -17.68
N GLU A 257 -16.88 -11.87 -16.90
CA GLU A 257 -16.30 -10.58 -17.25
C GLU A 257 -14.96 -10.77 -17.97
N ASP A 258 -14.60 -9.83 -18.84
CA ASP A 258 -13.28 -9.79 -19.45
C ASP A 258 -12.22 -9.64 -18.35
N PRO A 259 -11.33 -10.63 -18.18
CA PRO A 259 -10.32 -10.57 -17.10
C PRO A 259 -9.32 -9.42 -17.28
N LEU A 260 -9.14 -8.89 -18.49
CA LEU A 260 -8.24 -7.76 -18.78
C LEU A 260 -8.90 -6.40 -18.54
N LYS A 261 -10.23 -6.36 -18.41
CA LYS A 261 -10.94 -5.13 -18.12
C LYS A 261 -10.55 -4.59 -16.74
N ASP A 262 -10.41 -3.28 -16.64
CA ASP A 262 -10.20 -2.57 -15.39
C ASP A 262 -8.93 -3.02 -14.63
N ARG A 263 -7.79 -3.21 -15.36
CA ARG A 263 -6.50 -3.61 -14.79
C ARG A 263 -5.45 -2.52 -14.77
N ASN A 264 -5.64 -1.41 -15.46
CA ASN A 264 -4.69 -0.31 -15.56
C ASN A 264 -5.05 0.83 -14.59
N TYR A 265 -4.15 1.14 -13.66
CA TYR A 265 -4.31 2.22 -12.65
C TYR A 265 -3.56 3.51 -13.02
N GLY A 266 -3.07 3.61 -14.24
CA GLY A 266 -2.72 4.85 -14.93
C GLY A 266 -1.31 5.37 -14.76
N TRP A 267 -0.60 5.09 -13.67
CA TRP A 267 0.74 5.61 -13.48
C TRP A 267 1.71 5.24 -14.62
N PRO A 268 2.51 6.17 -15.18
CA PRO A 268 2.54 7.63 -14.95
C PRO A 268 1.70 8.43 -15.95
N LYS A 269 0.88 7.78 -16.79
CA LYS A 269 0.09 8.40 -17.87
C LYS A 269 -1.05 9.26 -17.35
N ALA A 270 -1.60 8.90 -16.18
CA ALA A 270 -2.57 9.66 -15.40
C ALA A 270 -2.08 9.77 -13.94
N THR A 271 -2.17 10.93 -13.31
CA THR A 271 -1.82 11.13 -11.90
C THR A 271 -2.24 12.51 -11.39
N TYR A 272 -2.56 12.62 -10.12
CA TYR A 272 -2.79 13.87 -9.41
C TYR A 272 -1.50 14.48 -8.84
N GLY A 273 -0.38 13.78 -8.96
CA GLY A 273 0.93 14.24 -8.49
C GLY A 273 1.73 15.01 -9.55
N ILE A 274 2.74 15.72 -9.08
CA ILE A 274 3.71 16.43 -9.91
C ILE A 274 5.13 15.98 -9.58
N ASN A 275 6.10 16.27 -10.42
CA ASN A 275 7.52 16.02 -10.13
C ASN A 275 7.97 16.76 -8.87
N TYR A 276 8.99 16.24 -8.19
CA TYR A 276 9.59 16.93 -7.03
C TYR A 276 10.17 18.31 -7.40
N SER A 277 10.56 18.52 -8.66
CA SER A 277 10.95 19.82 -9.21
C SER A 277 9.82 20.84 -9.31
N GLY A 278 8.55 20.38 -9.24
CA GLY A 278 7.36 21.20 -9.45
C GLY A 278 6.81 21.16 -10.87
N SER A 279 7.49 20.53 -11.82
CA SER A 279 6.98 20.36 -13.18
C SER A 279 5.90 19.27 -13.25
N GLU A 280 4.98 19.37 -14.18
CA GLU A 280 3.99 18.33 -14.44
C GLU A 280 4.65 17.03 -14.93
N ILE A 281 4.06 15.88 -14.55
CA ILE A 281 4.41 14.56 -15.08
C ILE A 281 3.60 14.33 -16.35
N THR A 282 2.30 14.59 -16.26
CA THR A 282 1.34 14.51 -17.34
C THR A 282 0.25 15.56 -17.13
N LYS A 283 -0.45 15.93 -18.19
CA LYS A 283 -1.64 16.80 -18.11
C LYS A 283 -2.89 16.03 -17.71
N ASN A 284 -2.85 14.71 -17.79
CA ASN A 284 -4.01 13.86 -17.55
C ASN A 284 -4.14 13.56 -16.06
N ARG A 285 -5.33 13.78 -15.51
CA ARG A 285 -5.74 13.29 -14.19
C ARG A 285 -6.43 11.92 -14.33
N THR A 286 -7.20 11.79 -15.38
CA THR A 286 -7.96 10.59 -15.75
C THR A 286 -7.72 10.29 -17.23
N LEU A 287 -7.91 9.04 -17.64
CA LEU A 287 -7.82 8.58 -19.03
C LEU A 287 -8.89 7.52 -19.31
N GLU A 288 -9.30 7.41 -20.56
CA GLU A 288 -10.10 6.27 -21.02
C GLU A 288 -9.31 4.96 -20.81
N ASN A 289 -9.97 3.91 -20.37
CA ASN A 289 -9.38 2.60 -20.04
C ASN A 289 -8.35 2.60 -18.90
N VAL A 290 -8.41 3.60 -18.03
CA VAL A 290 -7.65 3.68 -16.79
C VAL A 290 -8.64 3.81 -15.62
N ILE A 291 -8.37 3.12 -14.52
CA ILE A 291 -9.18 3.21 -13.32
C ILE A 291 -8.74 4.44 -12.52
N ASP A 292 -9.71 5.29 -12.23
CA ASP A 292 -9.48 6.44 -11.36
C ASP A 292 -9.38 6.00 -9.90
N PRO A 293 -8.52 6.65 -9.09
CA PRO A 293 -8.42 6.33 -7.68
C PRO A 293 -9.74 6.62 -6.95
N PHE A 294 -10.07 5.77 -5.98
CA PHE A 294 -11.19 6.00 -5.06
C PHE A 294 -10.97 7.27 -4.24
N TYR A 295 -9.71 7.53 -3.86
CA TYR A 295 -9.31 8.70 -3.10
C TYR A 295 -7.84 9.05 -3.40
N TYR A 296 -7.48 10.33 -3.30
CA TYR A 296 -6.08 10.77 -3.42
C TYR A 296 -5.75 11.90 -2.44
N TRP A 297 -4.49 11.98 -2.06
CA TRP A 297 -3.98 13.04 -1.18
C TRP A 297 -3.16 14.07 -1.94
N THR A 298 -3.50 15.34 -1.74
CA THR A 298 -2.68 16.49 -2.14
C THR A 298 -2.71 17.51 -1.00
N PRO A 299 -1.58 17.73 -0.31
CA PRO A 299 -0.23 17.17 -0.53
C PRO A 299 -0.11 15.70 -0.14
N SER A 300 0.93 15.01 -0.67
CA SER A 300 1.29 13.65 -0.28
C SER A 300 1.47 13.53 1.23
N ILE A 301 0.87 12.52 1.84
CA ILE A 301 1.06 12.12 3.24
C ILE A 301 2.13 11.05 3.41
N ALA A 302 2.59 10.44 2.30
CA ALA A 302 3.39 9.22 2.26
C ALA A 302 2.71 8.09 3.05
N PRO A 303 1.58 7.53 2.54
CA PRO A 303 0.78 6.53 3.24
C PRO A 303 1.60 5.26 3.47
N SER A 304 1.44 4.64 4.63
CA SER A 304 2.14 3.40 4.97
C SER A 304 1.32 2.58 5.94
N GLY A 305 1.12 1.31 5.60
CA GLY A 305 0.15 0.45 6.27
C GLY A 305 -1.29 0.93 6.09
N MET A 306 -2.21 0.00 6.02
CA MET A 306 -3.65 0.27 5.91
C MET A 306 -4.45 -0.83 6.58
N ALA A 307 -5.49 -0.46 7.31
CA ALA A 307 -6.42 -1.41 7.91
C ALA A 307 -7.86 -0.94 7.78
N TYR A 308 -8.79 -1.86 7.53
CA TYR A 308 -10.22 -1.61 7.65
C TYR A 308 -10.66 -1.92 9.08
N LEU A 309 -11.19 -0.91 9.76
CA LEU A 309 -11.63 -1.03 11.14
C LEU A 309 -13.14 -1.28 11.21
N ASN A 310 -13.51 -2.49 11.61
CA ASN A 310 -14.88 -2.89 11.90
C ASN A 310 -14.94 -3.59 13.27
N SER A 311 -14.59 -2.87 14.33
CA SER A 311 -14.53 -3.38 15.70
C SER A 311 -15.46 -2.60 16.61
N ASP A 312 -16.21 -3.32 17.46
CA ASP A 312 -17.08 -2.71 18.48
C ASP A 312 -16.31 -2.07 19.64
N ILE A 313 -14.99 -2.29 19.71
CA ILE A 313 -14.09 -1.59 20.65
C ILE A 313 -14.03 -0.09 20.36
N TYR A 314 -14.24 0.29 19.08
CA TYR A 314 -14.13 1.67 18.60
C TYR A 314 -15.42 2.08 17.88
N PRO A 315 -16.53 2.24 18.59
CA PRO A 315 -17.83 2.50 17.96
C PRO A 315 -17.84 3.77 17.09
N GLU A 316 -17.08 4.82 17.48
CA GLU A 316 -16.95 6.07 16.73
C GLU A 316 -16.05 5.95 15.50
N TRP A 317 -15.23 4.90 15.42
CA TRP A 317 -14.32 4.65 14.29
C TRP A 317 -14.75 3.48 13.41
N LYS A 318 -15.83 2.79 13.77
CA LYS A 318 -16.31 1.62 13.03
C LYS A 318 -16.60 1.97 11.58
N ASN A 319 -16.33 1.02 10.68
CA ASN A 319 -16.47 1.18 9.23
C ASN A 319 -15.59 2.31 8.64
N SER A 320 -14.36 2.43 9.12
CA SER A 320 -13.37 3.37 8.61
C SER A 320 -12.13 2.66 8.09
N ILE A 321 -11.36 3.36 7.25
CA ILE A 321 -10.01 2.97 6.90
C ILE A 321 -9.03 3.74 7.77
N LEU A 322 -8.05 3.05 8.33
CA LEU A 322 -6.90 3.63 9.02
C LEU A 322 -5.69 3.58 8.09
N VAL A 323 -4.97 4.69 7.95
CA VAL A 323 -3.77 4.80 7.10
C VAL A 323 -2.66 5.52 7.86
N GLY A 324 -1.48 4.93 7.92
CA GLY A 324 -0.31 5.57 8.52
C GLY A 324 0.24 6.71 7.65
N SER A 325 0.68 7.82 8.27
CA SER A 325 1.39 8.89 7.59
C SER A 325 2.85 8.94 8.01
N LEU A 326 3.77 8.64 7.07
CA LEU A 326 5.21 8.78 7.31
C LEU A 326 5.66 10.22 7.32
N LYS A 327 4.98 11.09 6.55
CA LYS A 327 5.39 12.48 6.38
C LYS A 327 4.90 13.39 7.48
N PHE A 328 3.66 13.23 7.90
CA PHE A 328 3.02 14.13 8.85
C PHE A 328 2.89 13.52 10.26
N LEU A 329 3.42 12.32 10.49
CA LEU A 329 3.62 11.72 11.81
C LEU A 329 2.31 11.52 12.59
N TYR A 330 1.28 10.99 11.93
CA TYR A 330 -0.02 10.67 12.52
C TYR A 330 -0.62 9.40 11.88
N LEU A 331 -1.64 8.84 12.51
CA LEU A 331 -2.54 7.88 11.89
C LEU A 331 -3.74 8.64 11.32
N GLU A 332 -4.10 8.45 10.06
CA GLU A 332 -5.29 9.04 9.44
C GLU A 332 -6.45 8.06 9.47
N ARG A 333 -7.62 8.52 9.91
CA ARG A 333 -8.89 7.81 9.78
C ARG A 333 -9.70 8.42 8.65
N LEU A 334 -10.13 7.58 7.73
CA LEU A 334 -11.00 7.92 6.61
C LEU A 334 -12.36 7.24 6.82
N GLU A 335 -13.40 8.02 7.01
CA GLU A 335 -14.78 7.57 6.93
C GLU A 335 -15.28 7.75 5.50
N PHE A 336 -16.02 6.80 4.98
CA PHE A 336 -16.43 6.79 3.58
C PHE A 336 -17.81 6.15 3.40
N ASN A 337 -18.41 6.44 2.25
CA ASN A 337 -19.65 5.85 1.78
C ASN A 337 -19.54 5.58 0.26
N ASP A 338 -20.63 5.19 -0.38
CA ASP A 338 -20.65 4.91 -1.83
C ASP A 338 -20.28 6.12 -2.70
N SER A 339 -20.31 7.33 -2.15
CA SER A 339 -19.93 8.57 -2.84
C SER A 339 -18.45 8.96 -2.64
N GLY A 340 -17.69 8.21 -1.83
CA GLY A 340 -16.29 8.47 -1.53
C GLY A 340 -16.02 8.78 -0.06
N VAL A 341 -14.85 9.37 0.23
CA VAL A 341 -14.44 9.77 1.58
C VAL A 341 -15.24 11.00 2.02
N ASN A 342 -15.95 10.89 3.15
CA ASN A 342 -16.83 11.94 3.68
C ASN A 342 -16.31 12.60 4.98
N LYS A 343 -15.33 11.95 5.67
CA LYS A 343 -14.67 12.51 6.85
C LYS A 343 -13.22 12.07 6.92
N ARG A 344 -12.37 12.95 7.43
CA ARG A 344 -10.94 12.70 7.66
C ARG A 344 -10.57 13.16 9.06
N GLU A 345 -9.84 12.33 9.79
CA GLU A 345 -9.36 12.68 11.13
C GLU A 345 -7.89 12.31 11.32
N LYS A 346 -7.15 13.19 12.01
CA LYS A 346 -5.79 12.89 12.47
C LYS A 346 -5.88 12.27 13.85
N LEU A 347 -5.44 11.04 13.95
CA LEU A 347 -5.33 10.32 15.20
C LEU A 347 -3.87 10.39 15.69
N PHE A 348 -3.68 10.71 16.96
CA PHE A 348 -2.36 10.74 17.62
C PHE A 348 -1.32 11.60 16.89
N PRO A 349 -1.57 12.90 16.64
CA PRO A 349 -0.63 13.77 15.95
C PRO A 349 0.71 13.83 16.71
N GLY A 350 1.82 13.71 15.97
CA GLY A 350 3.17 13.70 16.54
C GLY A 350 3.63 12.35 17.09
N ILE A 351 2.88 11.26 16.92
CA ILE A 351 3.27 9.91 17.37
C ILE A 351 4.62 9.45 16.77
N GLY A 352 4.96 9.93 15.58
CA GLY A 352 6.13 9.51 14.81
C GLY A 352 5.75 9.00 13.42
N ARG A 353 6.71 8.44 12.71
CA ARG A 353 6.50 7.87 11.37
C ARG A 353 5.72 6.55 11.50
N VAL A 354 4.42 6.62 11.27
CA VAL A 354 3.57 5.42 11.29
C VAL A 354 3.89 4.57 10.07
N ARG A 355 4.47 3.39 10.31
CA ARG A 355 4.91 2.48 9.25
C ARG A 355 3.84 1.46 8.89
N ASP A 356 3.10 0.98 9.88
CA ASP A 356 2.06 -0.01 9.66
C ASP A 356 0.91 0.16 10.66
N VAL A 357 -0.26 -0.32 10.30
CA VAL A 357 -1.44 -0.37 11.15
C VAL A 357 -2.19 -1.67 10.91
N ASN A 358 -2.52 -2.37 11.99
CA ASN A 358 -3.16 -3.67 11.94
C ASN A 358 -4.29 -3.78 12.97
N ILE A 359 -5.23 -4.66 12.70
CA ILE A 359 -6.31 -5.00 13.64
C ILE A 359 -6.05 -6.42 14.15
N SER A 360 -5.92 -6.56 15.47
CA SER A 360 -5.74 -7.88 16.09
C SER A 360 -7.00 -8.74 15.98
N PRO A 361 -6.90 -10.09 16.12
CA PRO A 361 -8.05 -10.99 16.09
C PRO A 361 -9.15 -10.62 17.08
N ASN A 362 -8.79 -10.05 18.24
CA ASN A 362 -9.74 -9.55 19.23
C ASN A 362 -10.17 -8.08 19.03
N GLY A 363 -9.86 -7.49 17.85
CA GLY A 363 -10.40 -6.21 17.38
C GLY A 363 -9.63 -4.96 17.80
N TYR A 364 -8.46 -5.07 18.46
CA TYR A 364 -7.66 -3.91 18.83
C TYR A 364 -6.79 -3.40 17.68
N VAL A 365 -6.67 -2.08 17.59
CA VAL A 365 -5.77 -1.40 16.65
C VAL A 365 -4.34 -1.43 17.19
N TYR A 366 -3.40 -1.88 16.36
CA TYR A 366 -1.95 -1.83 16.60
C TYR A 366 -1.28 -0.91 15.60
N ILE A 367 -0.31 -0.11 16.05
CA ILE A 367 0.39 0.89 15.26
C ILE A 367 1.89 0.68 15.38
N ASN A 368 2.57 0.46 14.25
CA ASN A 368 4.02 0.37 14.17
C ASN A 368 4.61 1.75 13.92
N VAL A 369 5.50 2.23 14.78
CA VAL A 369 6.12 3.55 14.68
C VAL A 369 7.64 3.43 14.62
N GLU A 370 8.26 3.94 13.53
CA GLU A 370 9.70 3.87 13.31
C GLU A 370 10.48 4.42 14.50
N ALA A 371 11.49 3.69 14.96
CA ALA A 371 12.41 4.00 16.06
C ALA A 371 11.75 4.24 17.43
N ILE A 372 10.44 4.04 17.57
CA ILE A 372 9.69 4.30 18.81
C ILE A 372 9.10 3.02 19.39
N GLY A 373 8.48 2.17 18.56
CA GLY A 373 7.91 0.91 18.98
C GLY A 373 6.54 0.59 18.39
N ILE A 374 5.90 -0.41 18.95
CA ILE A 374 4.56 -0.86 18.58
C ILE A 374 3.60 -0.46 19.70
N PHE A 375 2.49 0.13 19.32
CA PHE A 375 1.46 0.61 20.23
C PHE A 375 0.14 -0.11 19.99
N LYS A 376 -0.59 -0.36 21.08
CA LYS A 376 -2.00 -0.78 21.09
C LYS A 376 -2.86 0.43 21.45
N VAL A 377 -3.93 0.64 20.71
CA VAL A 377 -4.91 1.70 21.01
C VAL A 377 -5.94 1.14 21.97
N LEU A 378 -6.16 1.80 23.09
CA LEU A 378 -7.11 1.39 24.12
C LEU A 378 -8.18 2.48 24.34
N PRO A 379 -9.45 2.14 24.56
CA PRO A 379 -10.43 3.06 25.13
C PRO A 379 -9.94 3.60 26.49
N LYS A 380 -10.29 4.86 26.78
CA LYS A 380 -10.03 5.49 28.09
C LYS A 380 -11.15 5.25 29.08
#